data_7a6e8c96863836f9a5e0711e90f12742
#
_entry.id   7a6e8c96863836f9a5e0711e90f12742
#
_cell.length_a   1.000
_cell.length_b   1.000
_cell.length_c   1.000
_cell.angle_alpha   90.00
_cell.angle_beta   90.00
_cell.angle_gamma   90.00
#
_symmetry.space_group_name_H-M   'P 1'
#
loop_
_entity.id
_entity.type
_entity.pdbx_description
1 polymer ?
#
loop_
_entity_poly.entity_id
_entity_poly.type
_entity_poly.pdbx_seq_one_letter_code
_entity_poly.pdbx_strand_id
1 'polypeptide(L)'
;LGEGIPEICIPLVSTCLDALLNDIKKALDHSADLIEWRVDWMDDIFKEGYLEEILPAVRKTAGDTPLLFTFRTKKEGGNMAASLLQYKELVKRAICSGLVDLVDIELFSDKDTVNELIALAKEKNVKTILSNHDFFKTPSGNEIFSRLKQMEEAGADIAKIAVMPESTEDVLTLLSATCKAKKELTCPVITMSMAGTGLISRLSGEVFGSCLTFGTAGNISAPGQIDALKLRSVLHILHENS
;
A
#
# COMPACT_ATOMS: atom_id res chain seq x y z
N LEU A 1 11.21 7.71 -5.53
CA LEU A 1 10.72 7.32 -4.19
C LEU A 1 11.88 7.10 -3.23
N GLY A 2 11.71 7.49 -1.95
CA GLY A 2 12.69 7.20 -0.90
C GLY A 2 13.71 8.30 -0.61
N GLU A 3 13.60 9.46 -1.24
CA GLU A 3 14.35 10.68 -0.93
C GLU A 3 13.38 11.85 -0.76
N GLY A 4 13.64 12.70 0.23
CA GLY A 4 12.81 13.85 0.58
C GLY A 4 11.48 13.48 1.25
N ILE A 5 10.46 14.31 1.03
CA ILE A 5 9.14 14.17 1.64
C ILE A 5 8.49 12.84 1.19
N PRO A 6 7.98 12.00 2.10
CA PRO A 6 7.22 10.81 1.73
C PRO A 6 5.98 11.14 0.90
N GLU A 7 5.74 10.34 -0.14
CA GLU A 7 4.53 10.46 -0.95
C GLU A 7 3.27 10.10 -0.13
N ILE A 8 2.15 10.73 -0.42
CA ILE A 8 0.87 10.46 0.24
C ILE A 8 -0.01 9.59 -0.64
N CYS A 9 -0.25 8.36 -0.20
CA CYS A 9 -1.20 7.45 -0.81
C CYS A 9 -2.59 7.60 -0.16
N ILE A 10 -3.65 7.71 -0.97
CA ILE A 10 -5.03 7.71 -0.48
C ILE A 10 -5.71 6.41 -0.89
N PRO A 11 -6.01 5.52 0.07
CA PRO A 11 -6.72 4.27 -0.19
C PRO A 11 -8.22 4.51 -0.32
N LEU A 12 -8.82 3.88 -1.33
CA LEU A 12 -10.24 3.94 -1.63
C LEU A 12 -10.92 2.59 -1.33
N VAL A 13 -11.95 2.63 -0.48
CA VAL A 13 -12.68 1.45 0.04
C VAL A 13 -14.14 1.47 -0.42
N SER A 14 -14.38 1.86 -1.65
CA SER A 14 -15.72 1.94 -2.25
C SER A 14 -16.24 0.54 -2.65
N THR A 15 -17.56 0.33 -2.57
CA THR A 15 -18.19 -0.97 -2.86
C THR A 15 -18.76 -1.08 -4.27
N CYS A 16 -18.92 0.05 -4.98
CA CYS A 16 -19.43 0.11 -6.34
C CYS A 16 -18.70 1.18 -7.18
N LEU A 17 -18.87 1.12 -8.51
CA LEU A 17 -18.17 2.01 -9.45
C LEU A 17 -18.47 3.49 -9.20
N ASP A 18 -19.73 3.88 -9.04
CA ASP A 18 -20.11 5.30 -8.88
C ASP A 18 -19.48 5.91 -7.62
N ALA A 19 -19.49 5.17 -6.51
CA ALA A 19 -18.82 5.59 -5.28
C ALA A 19 -17.29 5.69 -5.49
N LEU A 20 -16.70 4.73 -6.17
CA LEU A 20 -15.25 4.72 -6.45
C LEU A 20 -14.83 5.93 -7.30
N LEU A 21 -15.56 6.23 -8.39
CA LEU A 21 -15.25 7.40 -9.24
C LEU A 21 -15.37 8.72 -8.48
N ASN A 22 -16.33 8.81 -7.56
CA ASN A 22 -16.48 9.99 -6.70
C ASN A 22 -15.33 10.08 -5.66
N ASP A 23 -14.94 8.95 -5.08
CA ASP A 23 -13.83 8.93 -4.09
C ASP A 23 -12.46 9.17 -4.75
N ILE A 24 -12.26 8.76 -6.02
CA ILE A 24 -11.08 9.17 -6.81
C ILE A 24 -11.02 10.69 -6.94
N LYS A 25 -12.11 11.36 -7.30
CA LYS A 25 -12.14 12.83 -7.42
C LYS A 25 -11.79 13.49 -6.09
N LYS A 26 -12.35 13.02 -4.98
CA LYS A 26 -11.99 13.54 -3.65
C LYS A 26 -10.50 13.33 -3.33
N ALA A 27 -9.93 12.17 -3.68
CA ALA A 27 -8.50 11.92 -3.48
C ALA A 27 -7.64 12.90 -4.29
N LEU A 28 -8.02 13.20 -5.54
CA LEU A 28 -7.36 14.20 -6.37
C LEU A 28 -7.48 15.62 -5.76
N ASP A 29 -8.65 16.00 -5.26
CA ASP A 29 -8.88 17.27 -4.58
C ASP A 29 -8.04 17.40 -3.28
N HIS A 30 -7.67 16.26 -2.67
CA HIS A 30 -6.76 16.19 -1.52
C HIS A 30 -5.28 16.01 -1.95
N SER A 31 -4.98 16.24 -3.23
CA SER A 31 -3.61 16.16 -3.78
C SER A 31 -2.92 14.82 -3.52
N ALA A 32 -3.61 13.70 -3.74
CA ALA A 32 -3.01 12.38 -3.65
C ALA A 32 -1.83 12.25 -4.61
N ASP A 33 -0.67 11.80 -4.13
CA ASP A 33 0.48 11.46 -4.98
C ASP A 33 0.32 10.06 -5.58
N LEU A 34 -0.45 9.20 -4.91
CA LEU A 34 -0.80 7.84 -5.31
C LEU A 34 -2.23 7.51 -4.85
N ILE A 35 -3.01 6.88 -5.70
CA ILE A 35 -4.34 6.35 -5.35
C ILE A 35 -4.22 4.83 -5.18
N GLU A 36 -4.59 4.31 -4.01
CA GLU A 36 -4.72 2.86 -3.80
C GLU A 36 -6.18 2.45 -3.97
N TRP A 37 -6.47 1.67 -5.02
CA TRP A 37 -7.79 1.08 -5.17
C TRP A 37 -7.87 -0.27 -4.43
N ARG A 38 -8.62 -0.31 -3.32
CA ARG A 38 -8.87 -1.47 -2.48
C ARG A 38 -10.02 -2.29 -3.08
N VAL A 39 -9.69 -3.13 -4.05
CA VAL A 39 -10.68 -3.91 -4.80
C VAL A 39 -11.36 -5.00 -3.97
N ASP A 40 -10.80 -5.36 -2.83
CA ASP A 40 -11.41 -6.27 -1.86
C ASP A 40 -12.68 -5.71 -1.20
N TRP A 41 -13.02 -4.44 -1.44
CA TRP A 41 -14.28 -3.81 -1.03
C TRP A 41 -15.35 -3.80 -2.13
N MET A 42 -14.98 -4.08 -3.40
CA MET A 42 -15.90 -4.07 -4.53
C MET A 42 -16.80 -5.31 -4.52
N ASP A 43 -18.10 -5.14 -4.43
CA ASP A 43 -19.07 -6.24 -4.27
C ASP A 43 -18.97 -7.29 -5.40
N ASP A 44 -18.80 -6.85 -6.65
CA ASP A 44 -18.83 -7.67 -7.86
C ASP A 44 -17.44 -8.02 -8.43
N ILE A 45 -16.34 -7.80 -7.68
CA ILE A 45 -14.96 -7.88 -8.25
C ILE A 45 -14.62 -9.25 -8.86
N PHE A 46 -15.23 -10.33 -8.39
CA PHE A 46 -15.04 -11.68 -8.93
C PHE A 46 -16.05 -12.07 -10.01
N LYS A 47 -16.99 -11.20 -10.37
CA LYS A 47 -17.89 -11.43 -11.48
C LYS A 47 -17.11 -11.37 -12.80
N GLU A 48 -17.37 -12.29 -13.70
CA GLU A 48 -16.69 -12.37 -14.98
C GLU A 48 -16.87 -11.08 -15.81
N GLY A 49 -15.75 -10.56 -16.33
CA GLY A 49 -15.73 -9.33 -17.15
C GLY A 49 -15.89 -8.02 -16.36
N TYR A 50 -16.24 -8.06 -15.05
CA TYR A 50 -16.51 -6.84 -14.30
C TYR A 50 -15.29 -5.94 -14.14
N LEU A 51 -14.11 -6.49 -13.86
CA LEU A 51 -12.88 -5.69 -13.77
C LEU A 51 -12.58 -4.95 -15.09
N GLU A 52 -12.69 -5.64 -16.22
CA GLU A 52 -12.43 -5.10 -17.56
C GLU A 52 -13.44 -4.04 -17.94
N GLU A 53 -14.68 -4.17 -17.49
CA GLU A 53 -15.74 -3.19 -17.70
C GLU A 53 -15.46 -1.87 -16.96
N ILE A 54 -15.06 -1.94 -15.69
CA ILE A 54 -14.95 -0.75 -14.84
C ILE A 54 -13.57 -0.09 -14.85
N LEU A 55 -12.49 -0.84 -15.03
CA LEU A 55 -11.12 -0.34 -14.92
C LEU A 55 -10.79 0.81 -15.89
N PRO A 56 -11.29 0.84 -17.16
CA PRO A 56 -11.10 1.99 -18.04
C PRO A 56 -11.68 3.29 -17.48
N ALA A 57 -12.84 3.24 -16.82
CA ALA A 57 -13.45 4.41 -16.17
C ALA A 57 -12.66 4.87 -14.93
N VAL A 58 -12.15 3.91 -14.15
CA VAL A 58 -11.26 4.17 -13.00
C VAL A 58 -10.00 4.88 -13.47
N ARG A 59 -9.28 4.34 -14.47
CA ARG A 59 -8.08 4.95 -15.03
C ARG A 59 -8.34 6.35 -15.59
N LYS A 60 -9.41 6.49 -16.37
CA LYS A 60 -9.79 7.78 -16.93
C LYS A 60 -10.02 8.84 -15.86
N THR A 61 -10.65 8.46 -14.75
CA THR A 61 -10.96 9.39 -13.65
C THR A 61 -9.72 9.74 -12.82
N ALA A 62 -8.81 8.78 -12.61
CA ALA A 62 -7.54 9.01 -11.93
C ALA A 62 -6.55 9.87 -12.77
N GLY A 63 -6.75 9.94 -14.10
CA GLY A 63 -5.89 10.72 -14.99
C GLY A 63 -4.45 10.22 -14.97
N ASP A 64 -3.48 11.12 -14.75
CA ASP A 64 -2.05 10.80 -14.67
C ASP A 64 -1.58 10.39 -13.27
N THR A 65 -2.47 10.46 -12.27
CA THR A 65 -2.12 10.05 -10.90
C THR A 65 -1.89 8.55 -10.86
N PRO A 66 -0.75 8.08 -10.32
CA PRO A 66 -0.44 6.65 -10.22
C PRO A 66 -1.55 5.87 -9.50
N LEU A 67 -1.91 4.72 -10.07
CA LEU A 67 -2.96 3.84 -9.58
C LEU A 67 -2.36 2.52 -9.08
N LEU A 68 -2.46 2.29 -7.78
CA LEU A 68 -2.09 1.05 -7.10
C LEU A 68 -3.32 0.16 -6.99
N PHE A 69 -3.27 -1.02 -7.58
CA PHE A 69 -4.30 -2.05 -7.47
C PHE A 69 -3.99 -2.98 -6.30
N THR A 70 -4.88 -3.03 -5.31
CA THR A 70 -4.69 -3.83 -4.08
C THR A 70 -5.90 -4.71 -3.80
N PHE A 71 -5.72 -6.03 -3.82
CA PHE A 71 -6.64 -6.97 -3.18
C PHE A 71 -6.05 -7.42 -1.85
N ARG A 72 -6.55 -6.87 -0.75
CA ARG A 72 -6.13 -7.29 0.59
C ARG A 72 -6.93 -8.50 1.04
N THR A 73 -6.23 -9.61 1.35
CA THR A 73 -6.89 -10.83 1.82
C THR A 73 -7.40 -10.69 3.25
N LYS A 74 -8.38 -11.50 3.62
CA LYS A 74 -8.88 -11.54 5.01
C LYS A 74 -7.79 -11.90 6.03
N LYS A 75 -6.77 -12.65 5.62
CA LYS A 75 -5.64 -13.00 6.49
C LYS A 75 -4.83 -11.77 6.92
N GLU A 76 -4.77 -10.77 6.06
CA GLU A 76 -4.05 -9.51 6.28
C GLU A 76 -5.01 -8.31 6.45
N GLY A 77 -6.20 -8.54 7.00
CA GLY A 77 -7.15 -7.49 7.39
C GLY A 77 -8.01 -6.93 6.25
N GLY A 78 -8.14 -7.62 5.14
CA GLY A 78 -9.01 -7.25 4.02
C GLY A 78 -10.48 -7.52 4.28
N ASN A 79 -11.33 -6.94 3.42
CA ASN A 79 -12.78 -7.01 3.54
C ASN A 79 -13.37 -8.33 3.02
N MET A 80 -12.81 -8.88 1.93
CA MET A 80 -13.35 -10.04 1.22
C MET A 80 -12.42 -11.24 1.29
N ALA A 81 -13.00 -12.43 1.42
CA ALA A 81 -12.24 -13.69 1.27
C ALA A 81 -12.09 -14.04 -0.21
N ALA A 82 -10.93 -14.59 -0.57
CA ALA A 82 -10.66 -15.12 -1.89
C ALA A 82 -9.90 -16.46 -1.76
N SER A 83 -10.13 -17.37 -2.69
CA SER A 83 -9.21 -18.48 -2.89
C SER A 83 -7.90 -17.96 -3.51
N LEU A 84 -6.83 -18.74 -3.38
CA LEU A 84 -5.54 -18.38 -3.99
C LEU A 84 -5.66 -18.18 -5.51
N LEU A 85 -6.46 -19.03 -6.17
CA LEU A 85 -6.70 -18.92 -7.61
C LEU A 85 -7.43 -17.62 -7.97
N GLN A 86 -8.49 -17.25 -7.24
CA GLN A 86 -9.21 -16.00 -7.46
C GLN A 86 -8.30 -14.77 -7.26
N TYR A 87 -7.51 -14.77 -6.19
CA TYR A 87 -6.53 -13.72 -5.92
C TYR A 87 -5.53 -13.58 -7.07
N LYS A 88 -4.88 -14.71 -7.44
CA LYS A 88 -3.89 -14.75 -8.52
C LYS A 88 -4.45 -14.24 -9.83
N GLU A 89 -5.58 -14.78 -10.29
CA GLU A 89 -6.18 -14.40 -11.57
C GLU A 89 -6.65 -12.96 -11.59
N LEU A 90 -7.18 -12.45 -10.49
CA LEU A 90 -7.58 -11.05 -10.38
C LEU A 90 -6.38 -10.10 -10.53
N VAL A 91 -5.28 -10.36 -9.81
CA VAL A 91 -4.04 -9.55 -9.90
C VAL A 91 -3.43 -9.66 -11.30
N LYS A 92 -3.39 -10.84 -11.92
CA LYS A 92 -2.95 -11.04 -13.31
C LYS A 92 -3.74 -10.20 -14.30
N ARG A 93 -5.08 -10.20 -14.20
CA ARG A 93 -5.95 -9.40 -15.07
C ARG A 93 -5.66 -7.90 -14.91
N ALA A 94 -5.47 -7.42 -13.69
CA ALA A 94 -5.07 -6.04 -13.45
C ALA A 94 -3.72 -5.70 -14.11
N ILE A 95 -2.69 -6.53 -13.92
CA ILE A 95 -1.37 -6.35 -14.53
C ILE A 95 -1.48 -6.34 -16.07
N CYS A 96 -2.22 -7.28 -16.65
CA CYS A 96 -2.35 -7.41 -18.11
C CYS A 96 -3.22 -6.31 -18.75
N SER A 97 -3.97 -5.56 -17.99
CA SER A 97 -4.85 -4.51 -18.50
C SER A 97 -4.10 -3.31 -19.10
N GLY A 98 -2.86 -3.05 -18.63
CA GLY A 98 -2.10 -1.84 -18.97
C GLY A 98 -2.70 -0.54 -18.38
N LEU A 99 -3.63 -0.64 -17.42
CA LEU A 99 -4.37 0.49 -16.86
C LEU A 99 -4.03 0.76 -15.38
N VAL A 100 -3.15 -0.06 -14.79
CA VAL A 100 -2.62 0.13 -13.43
C VAL A 100 -1.11 0.37 -13.47
N ASP A 101 -0.62 1.21 -12.58
CA ASP A 101 0.82 1.54 -12.51
C ASP A 101 1.54 0.63 -11.53
N LEU A 102 0.84 0.24 -10.45
CA LEU A 102 1.39 -0.62 -9.41
C LEU A 102 0.37 -1.70 -9.00
N VAL A 103 0.89 -2.81 -8.49
CA VAL A 103 0.09 -3.86 -7.82
C VAL A 103 0.68 -4.18 -6.45
N ASP A 104 -0.20 -4.40 -5.47
CA ASP A 104 0.16 -4.92 -4.14
C ASP A 104 0.07 -6.46 -4.16
N ILE A 105 1.13 -7.13 -3.74
CA ILE A 105 1.22 -8.59 -3.66
C ILE A 105 1.61 -8.96 -2.22
N GLU A 106 0.81 -9.81 -1.56
CA GLU A 106 1.09 -10.24 -0.20
C GLU A 106 2.23 -11.25 -0.16
N LEU A 107 3.30 -10.94 0.62
CA LEU A 107 4.50 -11.79 0.75
C LEU A 107 4.20 -13.22 1.18
N PHE A 108 3.27 -13.39 2.12
CA PHE A 108 2.90 -14.70 2.68
C PHE A 108 1.75 -15.38 1.93
N SER A 109 1.48 -14.98 0.70
CA SER A 109 0.78 -15.82 -0.27
C SER A 109 1.64 -17.03 -0.67
N ASP A 110 1.11 -17.89 -1.52
CA ASP A 110 1.89 -19.00 -2.05
C ASP A 110 3.11 -18.49 -2.84
N LYS A 111 4.31 -19.06 -2.55
CA LYS A 111 5.58 -18.57 -3.11
C LYS A 111 5.62 -18.61 -4.64
N ASP A 112 5.06 -19.65 -5.26
CA ASP A 112 5.04 -19.75 -6.73
C ASP A 112 4.12 -18.68 -7.33
N THR A 113 3.00 -18.40 -6.68
CA THR A 113 2.09 -17.32 -7.05
C THR A 113 2.78 -15.95 -6.95
N VAL A 114 3.50 -15.67 -5.87
CA VAL A 114 4.25 -14.41 -5.69
C VAL A 114 5.28 -14.24 -6.81
N ASN A 115 6.10 -15.25 -7.07
CA ASN A 115 7.12 -15.21 -8.10
C ASN A 115 6.52 -15.00 -9.51
N GLU A 116 5.42 -15.68 -9.83
CA GLU A 116 4.73 -15.55 -11.12
C GLU A 116 4.18 -14.13 -11.31
N LEU A 117 3.54 -13.56 -10.28
CA LEU A 117 2.97 -12.22 -10.36
C LEU A 117 4.05 -11.13 -10.49
N ILE A 118 5.18 -11.27 -9.79
CA ILE A 118 6.34 -10.36 -9.92
C ILE A 118 6.91 -10.44 -11.35
N ALA A 119 7.14 -11.65 -11.87
CA ALA A 119 7.67 -11.83 -13.21
C ALA A 119 6.74 -11.22 -14.28
N LEU A 120 5.43 -11.43 -14.15
CA LEU A 120 4.44 -10.85 -15.06
C LEU A 120 4.38 -9.32 -14.96
N ALA A 121 4.39 -8.77 -13.75
CA ALA A 121 4.40 -7.32 -13.54
C ALA A 121 5.63 -6.69 -14.20
N LYS A 122 6.80 -7.29 -14.04
CA LYS A 122 8.03 -6.85 -14.69
C LYS A 122 7.94 -6.90 -16.24
N GLU A 123 7.38 -7.97 -16.79
CA GLU A 123 7.14 -8.10 -18.26
C GLU A 123 6.23 -6.98 -18.77
N LYS A 124 5.20 -6.64 -18.02
CA LYS A 124 4.20 -5.63 -18.38
C LYS A 124 4.57 -4.20 -17.95
N ASN A 125 5.77 -4.00 -17.36
CA ASN A 125 6.23 -2.71 -16.83
C ASN A 125 5.30 -2.12 -15.76
N VAL A 126 4.65 -2.98 -14.98
CA VAL A 126 3.88 -2.63 -13.79
C VAL A 126 4.76 -2.78 -12.55
N LYS A 127 4.76 -1.79 -11.65
CA LYS A 127 5.57 -1.82 -10.43
C LYS A 127 4.91 -2.69 -9.36
N THR A 128 5.73 -3.32 -8.53
CA THR A 128 5.26 -4.21 -7.46
C THR A 128 5.53 -3.63 -6.08
N ILE A 129 4.50 -3.63 -5.23
CA ILE A 129 4.65 -3.48 -3.78
C ILE A 129 4.46 -4.88 -3.19
N LEU A 130 5.53 -5.49 -2.64
CA LEU A 130 5.35 -6.67 -1.80
C LEU A 130 5.01 -6.22 -0.39
N SER A 131 3.94 -6.78 0.17
CA SER A 131 3.39 -6.30 1.43
C SER A 131 3.19 -7.41 2.46
N ASN A 132 3.23 -7.02 3.73
CA ASN A 132 2.78 -7.83 4.86
C ASN A 132 2.12 -6.95 5.92
N HIS A 133 1.01 -7.44 6.48
CA HIS A 133 0.23 -6.74 7.51
C HIS A 133 0.02 -7.66 8.71
N ASP A 134 0.51 -7.24 9.87
CA ASP A 134 0.25 -7.91 11.14
C ASP A 134 -0.71 -7.07 11.99
N PHE A 135 -1.98 -7.46 12.02
CA PHE A 135 -3.03 -6.76 12.76
C PHE A 135 -3.10 -7.12 14.24
N PHE A 136 -2.25 -8.03 14.68
CA PHE A 136 -2.30 -8.56 16.04
C PHE A 136 -1.16 -8.06 16.93
N LYS A 137 0.00 -7.79 16.35
CA LYS A 137 1.20 -7.40 17.12
C LYS A 137 2.23 -6.68 16.27
N THR A 138 3.24 -6.15 16.92
CA THR A 138 4.50 -5.72 16.31
C THR A 138 5.55 -6.83 16.48
N PRO A 139 6.02 -7.47 15.41
CA PRO A 139 7.12 -8.43 15.48
C PRO A 139 8.42 -7.77 15.97
N SER A 140 9.41 -8.58 16.34
CA SER A 140 10.75 -8.06 16.69
C SER A 140 11.37 -7.27 15.53
N GLY A 141 12.24 -6.30 15.82
CA GLY A 141 12.92 -5.51 14.79
C GLY A 141 13.71 -6.35 13.79
N ASN A 142 14.30 -7.47 14.23
CA ASN A 142 14.98 -8.42 13.34
C ASN A 142 13.99 -9.14 12.40
N GLU A 143 12.82 -9.50 12.89
CA GLU A 143 11.78 -10.14 12.08
C GLU A 143 11.20 -9.15 11.05
N ILE A 144 10.92 -7.91 11.45
CA ILE A 144 10.48 -6.84 10.53
C ILE A 144 11.50 -6.65 9.41
N PHE A 145 12.77 -6.48 9.77
CA PHE A 145 13.85 -6.33 8.80
C PHE A 145 13.98 -7.56 7.88
N SER A 146 13.89 -8.77 8.44
CA SER A 146 13.95 -10.02 7.66
C SER A 146 12.83 -10.11 6.63
N ARG A 147 11.60 -9.72 6.99
CA ARG A 147 10.46 -9.69 6.05
C ARG A 147 10.67 -8.69 4.93
N LEU A 148 11.13 -7.47 5.25
CA LEU A 148 11.45 -6.45 4.23
C LEU A 148 12.56 -6.93 3.28
N LYS A 149 13.60 -7.58 3.82
CA LYS A 149 14.68 -8.17 3.03
C LYS A 149 14.18 -9.30 2.12
N GLN A 150 13.31 -10.17 2.60
CA GLN A 150 12.69 -11.22 1.78
C GLN A 150 11.88 -10.63 0.62
N MET A 151 11.20 -9.50 0.82
CA MET A 151 10.48 -8.80 -0.25
C MET A 151 11.45 -8.28 -1.33
N GLU A 152 12.56 -7.67 -0.93
CA GLU A 152 13.61 -7.25 -1.87
C GLU A 152 14.21 -8.44 -2.62
N GLU A 153 14.58 -9.51 -1.91
CA GLU A 153 15.15 -10.74 -2.50
C GLU A 153 14.18 -11.42 -3.47
N ALA A 154 12.87 -11.30 -3.24
CA ALA A 154 11.85 -11.77 -4.18
C ALA A 154 11.72 -10.88 -5.42
N GLY A 155 12.34 -9.70 -5.44
CA GLY A 155 12.36 -8.79 -6.58
C GLY A 155 11.29 -7.70 -6.54
N ALA A 156 10.80 -7.34 -5.36
CA ALA A 156 9.87 -6.22 -5.18
C ALA A 156 10.50 -4.90 -5.65
N ASP A 157 9.71 -4.03 -6.31
CA ASP A 157 10.12 -2.64 -6.53
C ASP A 157 10.03 -1.83 -5.23
N ILE A 158 9.10 -2.17 -4.33
CA ILE A 158 8.90 -1.53 -3.02
C ILE A 158 8.53 -2.61 -2.00
N ALA A 159 9.17 -2.59 -0.81
CA ALA A 159 8.84 -3.47 0.29
C ALA A 159 7.95 -2.77 1.34
N LYS A 160 6.81 -3.38 1.73
CA LYS A 160 5.83 -2.75 2.62
C LYS A 160 5.50 -3.61 3.82
N ILE A 161 5.55 -3.02 5.02
CA ILE A 161 5.09 -3.67 6.25
C ILE A 161 4.23 -2.75 7.09
N ALA A 162 3.10 -3.27 7.59
CA ALA A 162 2.24 -2.60 8.56
C ALA A 162 2.06 -3.50 9.77
N VAL A 163 2.22 -2.94 10.97
CA VAL A 163 2.16 -3.70 12.24
C VAL A 163 1.27 -3.02 13.26
N MET A 164 0.72 -3.80 14.19
CA MET A 164 -0.13 -3.29 15.26
C MET A 164 0.71 -3.10 16.53
N PRO A 165 0.83 -1.87 17.05
CA PRO A 165 1.52 -1.63 18.30
C PRO A 165 0.60 -1.91 19.51
N GLU A 166 1.12 -2.55 20.53
CA GLU A 166 0.51 -2.67 21.86
C GLU A 166 1.09 -1.61 22.83
N SER A 167 2.28 -1.08 22.52
CA SER A 167 3.00 -0.12 23.33
C SER A 167 3.78 0.91 22.49
N THR A 168 4.34 1.92 23.14
CA THR A 168 5.27 2.88 22.50
C THR A 168 6.58 2.24 22.09
N GLU A 169 7.03 1.21 22.81
CA GLU A 169 8.23 0.42 22.50
C GLU A 169 8.09 -0.33 21.19
N ASP A 170 6.87 -0.76 20.83
CA ASP A 170 6.58 -1.37 19.55
C ASP A 170 6.76 -0.37 18.39
N VAL A 171 6.35 0.88 18.62
CA VAL A 171 6.56 1.95 17.62
C VAL A 171 8.05 2.22 17.43
N LEU A 172 8.82 2.30 18.51
CA LEU A 172 10.28 2.46 18.45
C LEU A 172 10.95 1.28 17.75
N THR A 173 10.46 0.07 17.99
CA THR A 173 10.93 -1.16 17.31
C THR A 173 10.74 -1.06 15.80
N LEU A 174 9.56 -0.64 15.34
CA LEU A 174 9.29 -0.44 13.91
C LEU A 174 10.19 0.66 13.33
N LEU A 175 10.29 1.83 13.96
CA LEU A 175 11.10 2.94 13.49
C LEU A 175 12.59 2.56 13.39
N SER A 176 13.11 1.83 14.37
CA SER A 176 14.49 1.30 14.35
C SER A 176 14.71 0.32 13.19
N ALA A 177 13.76 -0.60 12.96
CA ALA A 177 13.82 -1.54 11.84
C ALA A 177 13.72 -0.81 10.49
N THR A 178 12.94 0.26 10.40
CA THR A 178 12.84 1.13 9.21
C THR A 178 14.16 1.80 8.90
N CYS A 179 14.81 2.40 9.91
CA CYS A 179 16.15 2.99 9.78
C CYS A 179 17.19 1.97 9.28
N LYS A 180 17.13 0.75 9.80
CA LYS A 180 18.03 -0.34 9.36
C LYS A 180 17.76 -0.70 7.91
N ALA A 181 16.49 -0.88 7.54
CA ALA A 181 16.09 -1.20 6.18
C ALA A 181 16.53 -0.13 5.18
N LYS A 182 16.32 1.16 5.49
CA LYS A 182 16.78 2.29 4.66
C LYS A 182 18.29 2.26 4.39
N LYS A 183 19.09 1.76 5.32
CA LYS A 183 20.56 1.70 5.20
C LYS A 183 21.06 0.48 4.45
N GLU A 184 20.37 -0.64 4.59
CA GLU A 184 20.86 -1.96 4.16
C GLU A 184 20.16 -2.48 2.90
N LEU A 185 18.93 -2.01 2.60
CA LEU A 185 18.20 -2.42 1.40
C LEU A 185 18.36 -1.38 0.28
N THR A 186 18.27 -1.84 -0.94
CA THR A 186 18.32 -1.01 -2.16
C THR A 186 16.93 -0.59 -2.64
N CYS A 187 15.90 -1.42 -2.38
CA CYS A 187 14.53 -1.07 -2.70
C CYS A 187 13.95 -0.09 -1.66
N PRO A 188 13.12 0.87 -2.08
CA PRO A 188 12.38 1.72 -1.15
C PRO A 188 11.49 0.90 -0.21
N VAL A 189 11.35 1.35 1.04
CA VAL A 189 10.50 0.69 2.02
C VAL A 189 9.32 1.57 2.43
N ILE A 190 8.20 0.93 2.71
CA ILE A 190 6.99 1.54 3.29
C ILE A 190 6.74 0.85 4.62
N THR A 191 6.80 1.59 5.71
CA THR A 191 6.58 1.03 7.04
C THR A 191 5.58 1.87 7.82
N MET A 192 4.70 1.21 8.56
CA MET A 192 3.75 1.91 9.42
C MET A 192 3.37 1.10 10.64
N SER A 193 3.30 1.78 11.76
CA SER A 193 2.65 1.33 12.97
C SER A 193 1.20 1.82 12.95
N MET A 194 0.25 0.90 13.14
CA MET A 194 -1.18 1.19 13.04
C MET A 194 -1.72 1.86 14.32
N ALA A 195 -3.00 2.19 14.33
CA ALA A 195 -3.70 2.86 15.42
C ALA A 195 -3.11 4.23 15.82
N GLY A 196 -3.69 4.85 16.85
CA GLY A 196 -3.28 6.18 17.31
C GLY A 196 -1.87 6.22 17.91
N THR A 197 -1.47 5.16 18.62
CA THR A 197 -0.12 5.02 19.18
C THR A 197 0.95 5.04 18.09
N GLY A 198 0.65 4.46 16.92
CA GLY A 198 1.56 4.39 15.78
C GLY A 198 1.61 5.64 14.89
N LEU A 199 0.81 6.67 15.20
CA LEU A 199 0.63 7.85 14.35
C LEU A 199 1.96 8.49 13.93
N ILE A 200 2.92 8.57 14.84
CA ILE A 200 4.23 9.20 14.57
C ILE A 200 4.97 8.51 13.40
N SER A 201 4.80 7.20 13.20
CA SER A 201 5.43 6.48 12.11
C SER A 201 4.97 6.95 10.72
N ARG A 202 3.74 7.51 10.63
CA ARG A 202 3.19 8.08 9.39
C ARG A 202 3.71 9.48 9.09
N LEU A 203 4.15 10.19 10.11
CA LEU A 203 4.64 11.58 10.02
C LEU A 203 6.15 11.67 9.81
N SER A 204 6.89 10.69 10.27
CA SER A 204 8.36 10.73 10.36
C SER A 204 9.08 9.90 9.27
N GLY A 205 8.38 9.60 8.17
CA GLY A 205 8.92 8.75 7.10
C GLY A 205 10.22 9.28 6.50
N GLU A 206 10.36 10.58 6.28
CA GLU A 206 11.57 11.20 5.75
C GLU A 206 12.78 10.95 6.67
N VAL A 207 12.59 11.08 7.99
CA VAL A 207 13.64 10.89 8.99
C VAL A 207 14.05 9.42 9.10
N PHE A 208 13.07 8.50 9.14
CA PHE A 208 13.33 7.08 9.41
C PHE A 208 13.48 6.23 8.14
N GLY A 209 13.04 6.72 6.98
CA GLY A 209 13.27 6.06 5.68
C GLY A 209 12.04 5.41 5.04
N SER A 210 10.81 5.64 5.55
CA SER A 210 9.60 5.21 4.84
C SER A 210 9.29 6.17 3.69
N CYS A 211 9.25 5.66 2.46
CA CYS A 211 9.12 6.47 1.25
C CYS A 211 7.69 6.93 0.94
N LEU A 212 6.70 6.36 1.62
CA LEU A 212 5.29 6.64 1.37
C LEU A 212 4.51 6.50 2.68
N THR A 213 3.49 7.33 2.83
CA THR A 213 2.55 7.29 3.95
C THR A 213 1.11 7.28 3.46
N PHE A 214 0.16 6.93 4.33
CA PHE A 214 -1.25 6.78 3.96
C PHE A 214 -2.10 7.82 4.66
N GLY A 215 -2.75 8.67 3.85
CA GLY A 215 -3.75 9.63 4.26
C GLY A 215 -5.17 9.19 3.92
N THR A 216 -6.17 10.01 4.27
CA THR A 216 -7.56 9.80 3.89
C THR A 216 -8.16 11.07 3.29
N ALA A 217 -9.11 10.89 2.35
CA ALA A 217 -9.97 11.94 1.81
C ALA A 217 -11.44 11.69 2.20
N GLY A 218 -11.67 11.39 3.48
CA GLY A 218 -12.99 11.12 4.08
C GLY A 218 -13.15 9.70 4.62
N ASN A 219 -13.07 8.67 3.78
CA ASN A 219 -13.22 7.28 4.21
C ASN A 219 -11.93 6.71 4.80
N ILE A 220 -12.01 6.06 5.97
CA ILE A 220 -10.87 5.45 6.66
C ILE A 220 -10.77 3.99 6.23
N SER A 221 -9.60 3.57 5.73
CA SER A 221 -9.32 2.18 5.32
C SER A 221 -8.52 1.38 6.36
N ALA A 222 -7.87 2.07 7.31
CA ALA A 222 -7.09 1.46 8.38
C ALA A 222 -7.03 2.37 9.62
N PRO A 223 -6.86 1.80 10.83
CA PRO A 223 -6.75 2.58 12.06
C PRO A 223 -5.60 3.59 12.04
N GLY A 224 -5.84 4.81 12.58
CA GLY A 224 -4.81 5.84 12.73
C GLY A 224 -4.49 6.62 11.45
N GLN A 225 -5.33 6.60 10.42
CA GLN A 225 -5.18 7.46 9.25
C GLN A 225 -5.55 8.91 9.57
N ILE A 226 -4.85 9.84 8.93
CA ILE A 226 -5.03 11.29 9.04
C ILE A 226 -5.57 11.82 7.71
N ASP A 227 -6.34 12.89 7.74
CA ASP A 227 -6.70 13.66 6.54
C ASP A 227 -5.44 14.04 5.74
N ALA A 228 -5.46 13.79 4.42
CA ALA A 228 -4.27 13.91 3.57
C ALA A 228 -3.72 15.35 3.50
N LEU A 229 -4.58 16.37 3.54
CA LEU A 229 -4.13 17.78 3.52
C LEU A 229 -3.43 18.15 4.83
N LYS A 230 -3.95 17.66 5.98
CA LYS A 230 -3.30 17.88 7.28
C LYS A 230 -1.97 17.12 7.35
N LEU A 231 -1.95 15.87 6.85
CA LEU A 231 -0.76 15.05 6.77
C LEU A 231 0.33 15.77 5.96
N ARG A 232 -0.01 16.26 4.77
CA ARG A 232 0.90 17.02 3.90
C ARG A 232 1.48 18.24 4.61
N SER A 233 0.64 19.01 5.31
CA SER A 233 1.10 20.19 6.06
C SER A 233 2.14 19.83 7.12
N VAL A 234 1.94 18.70 7.85
CA VAL A 234 2.92 18.24 8.85
C VAL A 234 4.21 17.76 8.20
N LEU A 235 4.12 17.01 7.09
CA LEU A 235 5.31 16.54 6.36
C LEU A 235 6.16 17.71 5.84
N HIS A 236 5.55 18.78 5.32
CA HIS A 236 6.26 19.98 4.90
C HIS A 236 6.95 20.68 6.08
N ILE A 237 6.27 20.83 7.23
CA ILE A 237 6.89 21.42 8.43
C ILE A 237 8.13 20.62 8.86
N LEU A 238 8.05 19.29 8.82
CA LEU A 238 9.19 18.44 9.16
C LEU A 238 10.32 18.62 8.14
N HIS A 239 10.02 18.60 6.85
CA HIS A 239 10.99 18.77 5.77
C HIS A 239 11.75 20.11 5.84
N GLU A 240 11.03 21.20 6.07
CA GLU A 240 11.63 22.56 6.15
C GLU A 240 12.56 22.72 7.34
N ASN A 241 12.51 21.83 8.33
CA ASN A 241 13.28 21.89 9.57
C ASN A 241 14.23 20.68 9.78
N SER A 242 14.44 19.84 8.74
CA SER A 242 15.30 18.63 8.76
C SER A 242 16.71 18.90 8.27
#